data_afb3aba547412e9406a73505378bc961
#
_entry.id   afb3aba547412e9406a73505378bc961
#
_cell.length_a   1.000
_cell.length_b   1.000
_cell.length_c   1.000
_cell.angle_alpha   90.00
_cell.angle_beta   90.00
_cell.angle_gamma   90.00
#
_symmetry.space_group_name_H-M   'P 1'
#
loop_
_entity.id
_entity.type
_entity.pdbx_description
1 polymer ?
#
loop_
_entity_poly.entity_id
_entity_poly.type
_entity_poly.pdbx_seq_one_letter_code
_entity_poly.pdbx_strand_id
1 'polypeptide(L)'
;NAVFNQSIVFDYENMFLSKKNGIYSTMYNIIANINNFLEYVDKNKDVLVTERYYETMKGEALGLRAFLHFDLLRMFGPVYKEHPASKAIPYRTTFDKDATPVLAANEVVDAILKDLNDAEKLLKESDPLDFFTDQTDEDFIDKNHFLVNREFRMNLYAVKAMLARVYCYKGDAESKGLATEYAKEVIAASKYFALYKSQTASNYNSIRYAEQIFGITVNEFSNLLIGNYMDMENTNTQQRFYLDGDKFKFFYETADAGNTDWRKNTEMFEVVNGASQTDVFCRKYNQKPLNGGYAYSGANAVPLIRLPEMYYIVAECASTASESADALNTVRFARGISYSDEIITTGYDDLDTTSEEDKNQTKRINEIMKEYRKEYFAEGQLFYFLKAHNYSTYHGCGIETMTEAHYQMTLPDDEYIFGNNSK
;
A
#
# COMPACT_ATOMS: atom_id res chain seq x y z
N ASN A 1 20.56 13.15 -5.84
CA ASN A 1 19.61 14.21 -6.12
C ASN A 1 19.20 14.86 -4.80
N ALA A 2 19.36 16.20 -4.67
CA ALA A 2 19.12 16.90 -3.42
C ALA A 2 17.70 16.68 -2.86
N VAL A 3 16.70 16.57 -3.74
CA VAL A 3 15.30 16.29 -3.35
C VAL A 3 15.17 14.96 -2.63
N PHE A 4 15.80 13.91 -3.15
CA PHE A 4 15.70 12.58 -2.53
C PHE A 4 16.56 12.46 -1.27
N ASN A 5 17.69 13.15 -1.20
CA ASN A 5 18.46 13.20 0.04
C ASN A 5 17.69 13.86 1.19
N GLN A 6 16.83 14.83 0.89
CA GLN A 6 15.96 15.45 1.88
C GLN A 6 14.83 14.51 2.33
N SER A 7 14.28 13.72 1.41
CA SER A 7 13.25 12.73 1.77
C SER A 7 13.80 11.63 2.68
N ILE A 8 15.08 11.28 2.57
CA ILE A 8 15.75 10.30 3.45
C ILE A 8 15.87 10.80 4.89
N VAL A 9 15.98 12.13 5.08
CA VAL A 9 16.02 12.78 6.40
C VAL A 9 14.69 13.43 6.77
N PHE A 10 13.62 13.12 6.05
CA PHE A 10 12.25 13.59 6.29
C PHE A 10 12.12 15.13 6.32
N ASP A 11 12.92 15.83 5.52
CA ASP A 11 12.80 17.29 5.32
C ASP A 11 11.76 17.57 4.23
N TYR A 12 10.56 17.96 4.65
CA TYR A 12 9.42 18.23 3.77
C TYR A 12 9.28 19.69 3.34
N GLU A 13 10.07 20.60 3.91
CA GLU A 13 9.86 22.04 3.78
C GLU A 13 10.77 22.72 2.73
N ASN A 14 11.83 22.07 2.31
CA ASN A 14 12.77 22.64 1.36
C ASN A 14 12.50 22.15 -0.09
N MET A 15 13.47 21.49 -0.70
CA MET A 15 13.35 21.04 -2.10
C MET A 15 12.26 19.99 -2.31
N PHE A 16 11.84 19.28 -1.26
CA PHE A 16 10.71 18.35 -1.33
C PHE A 16 9.36 19.06 -1.31
N LEU A 17 9.29 20.32 -0.89
CA LEU A 17 8.04 21.11 -0.76
C LEU A 17 7.18 21.08 -2.03
N SER A 18 7.79 21.33 -3.19
CA SER A 18 7.02 21.34 -4.46
C SER A 18 6.45 19.96 -4.81
N LYS A 19 7.15 18.88 -4.46
CA LYS A 19 6.67 17.51 -4.68
C LYS A 19 5.51 17.17 -3.73
N LYS A 20 5.66 17.49 -2.45
CA LYS A 20 4.62 17.35 -1.43
C LYS A 20 3.34 18.09 -1.83
N ASN A 21 3.44 19.37 -2.18
CA ASN A 21 2.30 20.19 -2.62
C ASN A 21 1.68 19.65 -3.91
N GLY A 22 2.51 19.18 -4.85
CA GLY A 22 2.04 18.54 -6.08
C GLY A 22 1.24 17.26 -5.84
N ILE A 23 1.68 16.41 -4.91
CA ILE A 23 0.93 15.19 -4.50
C ILE A 23 -0.43 15.60 -3.92
N TYR A 24 -0.42 16.52 -2.95
CA TYR A 24 -1.66 17.01 -2.31
C TYR A 24 -2.65 17.55 -3.31
N SER A 25 -2.26 18.50 -4.14
CA SER A 25 -3.13 19.14 -5.13
C SER A 25 -3.64 18.16 -6.18
N THR A 26 -2.80 17.23 -6.64
CA THR A 26 -3.21 16.22 -7.62
C THR A 26 -4.25 15.27 -7.03
N MET A 27 -4.06 14.81 -5.80
CA MET A 27 -5.02 13.92 -5.14
C MET A 27 -6.38 14.61 -4.92
N TYR A 28 -6.39 15.86 -4.46
CA TYR A 28 -7.65 16.62 -4.34
C TYR A 28 -8.30 16.94 -5.67
N ASN A 29 -7.52 17.13 -6.75
CA ASN A 29 -8.09 17.27 -8.09
C ASN A 29 -8.78 15.97 -8.55
N ILE A 30 -8.20 14.79 -8.26
CA ILE A 30 -8.86 13.51 -8.54
C ILE A 30 -10.12 13.37 -7.69
N ILE A 31 -10.08 13.71 -6.40
CA ILE A 31 -11.26 13.71 -5.51
C ILE A 31 -12.36 14.62 -6.04
N ALA A 32 -12.02 15.82 -6.52
CA ALA A 32 -12.99 16.73 -7.13
C ALA A 32 -13.66 16.11 -8.36
N ASN A 33 -12.90 15.43 -9.23
CA ASN A 33 -13.47 14.72 -10.38
C ASN A 33 -14.35 13.54 -9.95
N ILE A 34 -13.99 12.80 -8.89
CA ILE A 34 -14.84 11.75 -8.32
C ILE A 34 -16.14 12.34 -7.78
N ASN A 35 -16.10 13.46 -7.08
CA ASN A 35 -17.29 14.12 -6.56
C ASN A 35 -18.22 14.61 -7.69
N ASN A 36 -17.63 15.20 -8.74
CA ASN A 36 -18.37 15.56 -9.94
C ASN A 36 -19.05 14.34 -10.58
N PHE A 37 -18.30 13.24 -10.70
CA PHE A 37 -18.84 11.98 -11.21
C PHE A 37 -19.99 11.45 -10.35
N LEU A 38 -19.84 11.42 -9.02
CA LEU A 38 -20.89 10.98 -8.09
C LEU A 38 -22.17 11.81 -8.19
N GLU A 39 -22.03 13.13 -8.34
CA GLU A 39 -23.18 14.02 -8.55
C GLU A 39 -23.92 13.69 -9.86
N TYR A 40 -23.18 13.47 -10.95
CA TYR A 40 -23.77 13.19 -12.27
C TYR A 40 -24.30 11.76 -12.40
N VAL A 41 -23.68 10.77 -11.79
CA VAL A 41 -24.18 9.39 -11.82
C VAL A 41 -25.52 9.26 -11.12
N ASP A 42 -25.71 10.00 -10.02
CA ASP A 42 -26.99 10.05 -9.31
C ASP A 42 -28.08 10.78 -10.12
N LYS A 43 -27.75 11.92 -10.73
CA LYS A 43 -28.65 12.69 -11.58
C LYS A 43 -29.11 11.93 -12.84
N ASN A 44 -28.28 11.05 -13.35
CA ASN A 44 -28.50 10.31 -14.58
C ASN A 44 -28.78 8.82 -14.36
N LYS A 45 -29.20 8.43 -13.15
CA LYS A 45 -29.48 7.02 -12.83
C LYS A 45 -30.42 6.36 -13.84
N ASP A 46 -31.45 7.07 -14.27
CA ASP A 46 -32.49 6.54 -15.17
C ASP A 46 -31.98 6.25 -16.59
N VAL A 47 -30.85 6.79 -17.01
CA VAL A 47 -30.23 6.50 -18.31
C VAL A 47 -29.19 5.38 -18.23
N LEU A 48 -28.78 4.97 -17.04
CA LEU A 48 -27.87 3.84 -16.80
C LEU A 48 -28.68 2.54 -16.74
N VAL A 49 -29.32 2.18 -17.86
CA VAL A 49 -30.26 1.04 -17.94
C VAL A 49 -29.60 -0.33 -18.00
N THR A 50 -28.28 -0.38 -18.24
CA THR A 50 -27.53 -1.65 -18.17
C THR A 50 -27.46 -2.12 -16.74
N GLU A 51 -27.88 -3.35 -16.51
CA GLU A 51 -27.86 -3.96 -15.18
C GLU A 51 -26.49 -3.81 -14.51
N ARG A 52 -26.49 -3.48 -13.22
CA ARG A 52 -25.32 -3.31 -12.35
C ARG A 52 -24.46 -2.08 -12.63
N TYR A 53 -24.64 -1.34 -13.73
CA TYR A 53 -23.75 -0.21 -14.05
C TYR A 53 -23.81 0.88 -12.98
N TYR A 54 -25.00 1.33 -12.63
CA TYR A 54 -25.17 2.41 -11.66
C TYR A 54 -24.51 2.06 -10.30
N GLU A 55 -24.87 0.90 -9.75
CA GLU A 55 -24.41 0.46 -8.44
C GLU A 55 -22.88 0.25 -8.44
N THR A 56 -22.35 -0.44 -9.48
CA THR A 56 -20.91 -0.68 -9.60
C THR A 56 -20.12 0.62 -9.77
N MET A 57 -20.54 1.49 -10.68
CA MET A 57 -19.88 2.78 -10.92
C MET A 57 -19.86 3.67 -9.68
N LYS A 58 -21.00 3.73 -8.97
CA LYS A 58 -21.13 4.51 -7.74
C LYS A 58 -20.31 3.91 -6.61
N GLY A 59 -20.35 2.60 -6.43
CA GLY A 59 -19.56 1.89 -5.42
C GLY A 59 -18.06 2.05 -5.63
N GLU A 60 -17.57 1.91 -6.86
CA GLU A 60 -16.17 2.15 -7.22
C GLU A 60 -15.75 3.60 -6.92
N ALA A 61 -16.58 4.58 -7.26
CA ALA A 61 -16.26 5.98 -7.04
C ALA A 61 -16.19 6.35 -5.55
N LEU A 62 -17.11 5.82 -4.72
CA LEU A 62 -17.06 5.98 -3.26
C LEU A 62 -15.80 5.33 -2.67
N GLY A 63 -15.49 4.11 -3.08
CA GLY A 63 -14.28 3.41 -2.65
C GLY A 63 -12.99 4.14 -3.03
N LEU A 64 -12.91 4.71 -4.24
CA LEU A 64 -11.78 5.53 -4.69
C LEU A 64 -11.67 6.84 -3.91
N ARG A 65 -12.77 7.50 -3.59
CA ARG A 65 -12.77 8.71 -2.76
C ARG A 65 -12.23 8.41 -1.36
N ALA A 66 -12.67 7.34 -0.76
CA ALA A 66 -12.18 6.86 0.53
C ALA A 66 -10.68 6.51 0.49
N PHE A 67 -10.24 5.78 -0.55
CA PHE A 67 -8.83 5.42 -0.75
C PHE A 67 -7.92 6.65 -0.80
N LEU A 68 -8.27 7.65 -1.61
CA LEU A 68 -7.47 8.87 -1.76
C LEU A 68 -7.44 9.71 -0.48
N HIS A 69 -8.56 9.87 0.20
CA HIS A 69 -8.57 10.58 1.49
C HIS A 69 -7.79 9.83 2.57
N PHE A 70 -7.81 8.50 2.55
CA PHE A 70 -7.02 7.71 3.49
C PHE A 70 -5.53 7.88 3.26
N ASP A 71 -5.07 7.90 2.01
CA ASP A 71 -3.66 8.15 1.71
C ASP A 71 -3.24 9.59 2.07
N LEU A 72 -4.11 10.57 1.82
CA LEU A 72 -3.89 11.94 2.30
C LEU A 72 -3.80 12.00 3.83
N LEU A 73 -4.70 11.32 4.55
CA LEU A 73 -4.66 11.24 6.01
C LEU A 73 -3.35 10.62 6.50
N ARG A 74 -2.90 9.52 5.88
CA ARG A 74 -1.65 8.85 6.26
C ARG A 74 -0.40 9.71 6.00
N MET A 75 -0.42 10.57 4.98
CA MET A 75 0.70 11.47 4.67
C MET A 75 0.66 12.75 5.52
N PHE A 76 -0.47 13.43 5.57
CA PHE A 76 -0.60 14.79 6.10
C PHE A 76 -1.23 14.86 7.49
N GLY A 77 -1.93 13.83 7.94
CA GLY A 77 -2.49 13.76 9.29
C GLY A 77 -1.42 13.43 10.35
N PRO A 78 -1.78 13.57 11.64
CA PRO A 78 -0.91 13.24 12.76
C PRO A 78 -0.61 11.74 12.86
N VAL A 79 0.24 11.35 13.80
CA VAL A 79 0.33 9.95 14.25
C VAL A 79 -0.99 9.62 14.96
N TYR A 80 -1.86 8.87 14.26
CA TYR A 80 -3.26 8.66 14.68
C TYR A 80 -3.37 8.04 16.08
N LYS A 81 -2.54 7.05 16.37
CA LYS A 81 -2.51 6.37 17.66
C LYS A 81 -2.32 7.33 18.84
N GLU A 82 -1.53 8.38 18.65
CA GLU A 82 -1.20 9.36 19.70
C GLU A 82 -2.18 10.54 19.71
N HIS A 83 -2.61 10.99 18.53
CA HIS A 83 -3.36 12.25 18.36
C HIS A 83 -4.59 12.13 17.47
N PRO A 84 -5.55 11.22 17.76
CA PRO A 84 -6.73 11.01 16.89
C PRO A 84 -7.65 12.22 16.78
N ALA A 85 -7.67 13.09 17.80
CA ALA A 85 -8.51 14.29 17.82
C ALA A 85 -7.81 15.54 17.24
N SER A 86 -6.55 15.43 16.80
CA SER A 86 -5.83 16.54 16.18
C SER A 86 -6.30 16.76 14.74
N LYS A 87 -6.25 18.02 14.30
CA LYS A 87 -6.59 18.39 12.91
C LYS A 87 -5.69 17.63 11.91
N ALA A 88 -6.30 17.16 10.84
CA ALA A 88 -5.63 16.35 9.83
C ALA A 88 -5.78 16.92 8.41
N ILE A 89 -6.90 16.67 7.76
CA ILE A 89 -7.16 17.06 6.37
C ILE A 89 -8.65 17.42 6.15
N PRO A 90 -8.99 18.17 5.10
CA PRO A 90 -10.37 18.30 4.66
C PRO A 90 -10.91 16.96 4.11
N TYR A 91 -12.13 16.57 4.44
CA TYR A 91 -12.83 15.47 3.76
C TYR A 91 -13.86 16.03 2.78
N ARG A 92 -13.50 16.05 1.50
CA ARG A 92 -14.31 16.73 0.46
C ARG A 92 -15.26 15.77 -0.22
N THR A 93 -16.57 16.11 -0.18
CA THR A 93 -17.63 15.27 -0.76
C THR A 93 -18.44 15.96 -1.85
N THR A 94 -18.14 17.22 -2.15
CA THR A 94 -18.87 18.05 -3.12
C THR A 94 -17.95 18.55 -4.23
N PHE A 95 -18.54 18.87 -5.38
CA PHE A 95 -17.84 19.52 -6.50
C PHE A 95 -18.28 20.98 -6.60
N ASP A 96 -17.66 21.82 -5.78
CA ASP A 96 -17.88 23.26 -5.73
C ASP A 96 -16.57 24.01 -5.43
N LYS A 97 -16.64 25.32 -5.27
CA LYS A 97 -15.52 26.20 -4.96
C LYS A 97 -15.43 26.58 -3.47
N ASP A 98 -16.33 26.07 -2.67
CA ASP A 98 -16.38 26.43 -1.26
C ASP A 98 -15.27 25.75 -0.48
N ALA A 99 -14.69 26.47 0.48
CA ALA A 99 -13.66 25.92 1.35
C ALA A 99 -14.24 24.81 2.25
N THR A 100 -13.58 23.66 2.27
CA THR A 100 -13.94 22.55 3.15
C THR A 100 -13.07 22.64 4.41
N PRO A 101 -13.63 22.63 5.63
CA PRO A 101 -12.85 22.72 6.85
C PRO A 101 -11.95 21.49 7.03
N VAL A 102 -10.77 21.72 7.61
CA VAL A 102 -9.89 20.64 8.07
C VAL A 102 -10.55 19.95 9.27
N LEU A 103 -10.77 18.66 9.15
CA LEU A 103 -11.36 17.81 10.19
C LEU A 103 -10.27 17.22 11.11
N ALA A 104 -10.68 16.75 12.28
CA ALA A 104 -9.85 15.92 13.14
C ALA A 104 -9.59 14.53 12.48
N ALA A 105 -8.49 13.90 12.79
CA ALA A 105 -8.12 12.63 12.18
C ALA A 105 -9.17 11.52 12.38
N ASN A 106 -9.80 11.45 13.56
CA ASN A 106 -10.89 10.51 13.84
C ASN A 106 -12.15 10.82 13.00
N GLU A 107 -12.50 12.10 12.81
CA GLU A 107 -13.62 12.49 11.97
C GLU A 107 -13.36 12.11 10.49
N VAL A 108 -12.12 12.26 10.02
CA VAL A 108 -11.72 11.81 8.68
C VAL A 108 -11.84 10.30 8.55
N VAL A 109 -11.37 9.53 9.55
CA VAL A 109 -11.51 8.06 9.57
C VAL A 109 -12.97 7.63 9.51
N ASP A 110 -13.85 8.28 10.29
CA ASP A 110 -15.28 7.97 10.29
C ASP A 110 -15.94 8.29 8.93
N ALA A 111 -15.53 9.38 8.26
CA ALA A 111 -16.00 9.72 6.92
C ALA A 111 -15.50 8.72 5.85
N ILE A 112 -14.25 8.28 5.95
CA ILE A 112 -13.68 7.20 5.11
C ILE A 112 -14.47 5.90 5.28
N LEU A 113 -14.69 5.47 6.52
CA LEU A 113 -15.45 4.25 6.82
C LEU A 113 -16.88 4.33 6.30
N LYS A 114 -17.51 5.51 6.38
CA LYS A 114 -18.83 5.71 5.80
C LYS A 114 -18.83 5.47 4.29
N ASP A 115 -17.91 6.08 3.55
CA ASP A 115 -17.82 5.88 2.10
C ASP A 115 -17.52 4.42 1.73
N LEU A 116 -16.64 3.75 2.48
CA LEU A 116 -16.31 2.33 2.25
C LEU A 116 -17.50 1.41 2.52
N ASN A 117 -18.26 1.62 3.60
CA ASN A 117 -19.45 0.84 3.90
C ASN A 117 -20.56 1.08 2.85
N ASP A 118 -20.75 2.32 2.39
CA ASP A 118 -21.70 2.61 1.32
C ASP A 118 -21.24 1.96 -0.01
N ALA A 119 -19.94 1.94 -0.30
CA ALA A 119 -19.35 1.25 -1.46
C ALA A 119 -19.53 -0.27 -1.38
N GLU A 120 -19.22 -0.88 -0.23
CA GLU A 120 -19.41 -2.32 -0.02
C GLU A 120 -20.85 -2.75 -0.26
N LYS A 121 -21.81 -2.00 0.30
CA LYS A 121 -23.23 -2.29 0.13
C LYS A 121 -23.66 -2.30 -1.35
N LEU A 122 -23.17 -1.35 -2.15
CA LEU A 122 -23.46 -1.28 -3.57
C LEU A 122 -22.78 -2.41 -4.34
N LEU A 123 -21.49 -2.64 -4.11
CA LEU A 123 -20.70 -3.60 -4.85
C LEU A 123 -21.03 -5.05 -4.50
N LYS A 124 -21.50 -5.34 -3.28
CA LYS A 124 -21.85 -6.70 -2.85
C LYS A 124 -22.85 -7.38 -3.78
N GLU A 125 -23.76 -6.63 -4.36
CA GLU A 125 -24.81 -7.15 -5.24
C GLU A 125 -24.55 -6.87 -6.72
N SER A 126 -23.64 -5.95 -7.03
CA SER A 126 -23.44 -5.48 -8.41
C SER A 126 -22.11 -5.87 -9.03
N ASP A 127 -21.06 -6.07 -8.21
CA ASP A 127 -19.72 -6.32 -8.75
C ASP A 127 -19.66 -7.68 -9.48
N PRO A 128 -19.32 -7.70 -10.76
CA PRO A 128 -19.24 -8.94 -11.54
C PRO A 128 -17.94 -9.70 -11.25
N LEU A 129 -17.77 -10.19 -10.03
CA LEU A 129 -16.53 -10.86 -9.57
C LEU A 129 -16.16 -12.10 -10.40
N ASP A 130 -17.13 -12.75 -11.02
CA ASP A 130 -16.87 -13.93 -11.85
C ASP A 130 -16.01 -13.62 -13.08
N PHE A 131 -15.86 -12.36 -13.44
CA PHE A 131 -15.05 -11.88 -14.56
C PHE A 131 -13.57 -11.66 -14.26
N PHE A 132 -13.13 -11.86 -13.05
CA PHE A 132 -11.70 -11.87 -12.76
C PHE A 132 -10.95 -12.98 -13.51
N THR A 133 -11.62 -14.06 -13.84
CA THR A 133 -11.00 -15.29 -14.33
C THR A 133 -11.36 -15.67 -15.77
N ASP A 134 -12.38 -15.08 -16.36
CA ASP A 134 -12.82 -15.49 -17.70
C ASP A 134 -13.36 -14.30 -18.52
N GLN A 135 -12.53 -13.83 -19.44
CA GLN A 135 -12.87 -12.74 -20.36
C GLN A 135 -13.59 -13.23 -21.65
N THR A 136 -13.87 -14.52 -21.76
CA THR A 136 -14.35 -15.16 -22.99
C THR A 136 -15.81 -15.61 -22.92
N ASP A 137 -16.53 -15.38 -21.82
CA ASP A 137 -17.91 -15.81 -21.68
C ASP A 137 -18.85 -14.97 -22.56
N GLU A 138 -19.42 -15.60 -23.60
CA GLU A 138 -20.34 -14.96 -24.54
C GLU A 138 -21.69 -14.57 -23.90
N ASP A 139 -22.01 -15.11 -22.72
CA ASP A 139 -23.22 -14.79 -21.93
C ASP A 139 -23.05 -13.55 -21.06
N PHE A 140 -22.00 -12.79 -21.25
CA PHE A 140 -21.66 -11.63 -20.49
C PHE A 140 -22.69 -10.51 -20.60
N ILE A 141 -23.18 -10.02 -19.45
CA ILE A 141 -24.15 -8.92 -19.37
C ILE A 141 -23.58 -7.63 -19.99
N ASP A 142 -22.27 -7.44 -19.89
CA ASP A 142 -21.55 -6.26 -20.38
C ASP A 142 -20.97 -6.47 -21.78
N LYS A 143 -21.81 -6.40 -22.81
CA LYS A 143 -21.39 -6.50 -24.22
C LYS A 143 -20.32 -5.47 -24.63
N ASN A 144 -20.12 -4.41 -23.86
CA ASN A 144 -19.13 -3.36 -24.11
C ASN A 144 -17.82 -3.60 -23.35
N HIS A 145 -17.71 -4.66 -22.59
CA HIS A 145 -16.54 -4.97 -21.74
C HIS A 145 -16.15 -3.84 -20.78
N PHE A 146 -17.13 -3.03 -20.33
CA PHE A 146 -16.88 -1.92 -19.41
C PHE A 146 -16.51 -2.40 -18.01
N LEU A 147 -17.08 -3.52 -17.58
CA LEU A 147 -16.90 -4.09 -16.23
C LEU A 147 -15.76 -5.12 -16.13
N VAL A 148 -14.97 -5.33 -17.18
CA VAL A 148 -13.81 -6.24 -17.15
C VAL A 148 -12.60 -5.63 -16.43
N ASN A 149 -11.53 -6.42 -16.26
CA ASN A 149 -10.28 -6.02 -15.60
C ASN A 149 -10.52 -5.51 -14.18
N ARG A 150 -11.29 -6.27 -13.40
CA ARG A 150 -11.69 -5.90 -12.04
C ARG A 150 -10.49 -5.66 -11.10
N GLU A 151 -9.36 -6.28 -11.35
CA GLU A 151 -8.10 -6.12 -10.62
C GLU A 151 -7.44 -4.74 -10.79
N PHE A 152 -7.89 -3.96 -11.77
CA PHE A 152 -7.51 -2.56 -11.98
C PHE A 152 -8.61 -1.57 -11.59
N ARG A 153 -9.65 -2.05 -10.94
CA ARG A 153 -10.77 -1.23 -10.50
C ARG A 153 -10.99 -1.39 -8.99
N MET A 154 -11.64 -0.42 -8.37
CA MET A 154 -12.03 -0.48 -6.96
C MET A 154 -13.19 -1.49 -6.79
N ASN A 155 -12.85 -2.77 -6.93
CA ASN A 155 -13.77 -3.90 -6.82
C ASN A 155 -14.20 -4.17 -5.37
N LEU A 156 -15.17 -5.07 -5.17
CA LEU A 156 -15.67 -5.41 -3.83
C LEU A 156 -14.55 -5.84 -2.86
N TYR A 157 -13.62 -6.66 -3.31
CA TYR A 157 -12.51 -7.11 -2.44
C TYR A 157 -11.50 -6.00 -2.18
N ALA A 158 -11.32 -5.05 -3.10
CA ALA A 158 -10.54 -3.86 -2.86
C ALA A 158 -11.16 -2.99 -1.77
N VAL A 159 -12.49 -2.83 -1.79
CA VAL A 159 -13.23 -2.12 -0.73
C VAL A 159 -13.12 -2.86 0.60
N LYS A 160 -13.28 -4.19 0.64
CA LYS A 160 -13.09 -4.99 1.86
C LYS A 160 -11.66 -4.91 2.40
N ALA A 161 -10.66 -4.95 1.52
CA ALA A 161 -9.26 -4.77 1.90
C ALA A 161 -9.00 -3.37 2.47
N MET A 162 -9.66 -2.34 1.91
CA MET A 162 -9.61 -1.00 2.47
C MET A 162 -10.30 -0.90 3.83
N LEU A 163 -11.45 -1.55 4.03
CA LEU A 163 -12.10 -1.64 5.34
C LEU A 163 -11.16 -2.30 6.36
N ALA A 164 -10.53 -3.43 6.00
CA ALA A 164 -9.53 -4.08 6.86
C ALA A 164 -8.39 -3.12 7.23
N ARG A 165 -7.83 -2.40 6.22
CA ARG A 165 -6.72 -1.46 6.40
C ARG A 165 -7.10 -0.27 7.29
N VAL A 166 -8.29 0.31 7.10
CA VAL A 166 -8.74 1.49 7.86
C VAL A 166 -9.11 1.10 9.30
N TYR A 167 -9.77 -0.03 9.50
CA TYR A 167 -10.05 -0.54 10.86
C TYR A 167 -8.77 -0.92 11.61
N CYS A 168 -7.78 -1.52 10.94
CA CYS A 168 -6.47 -1.76 11.52
C CYS A 168 -5.80 -0.45 11.94
N TYR A 169 -5.82 0.57 11.09
CA TYR A 169 -5.29 1.90 11.38
C TYR A 169 -6.01 2.59 12.55
N LYS A 170 -7.34 2.43 12.69
CA LYS A 170 -8.13 2.95 13.80
C LYS A 170 -7.72 2.30 15.14
N GLY A 171 -7.48 1.00 15.18
CA GLY A 171 -6.71 0.28 16.16
C GLY A 171 -7.34 0.05 17.54
N ASP A 172 -8.58 0.49 17.80
CA ASP A 172 -9.32 0.11 19.01
C ASP A 172 -9.74 -1.38 18.95
N ALA A 173 -10.15 -1.94 20.10
CA ALA A 173 -10.43 -3.38 20.19
C ALA A 173 -11.53 -3.86 19.23
N GLU A 174 -12.59 -3.08 19.06
CA GLU A 174 -13.68 -3.40 18.12
C GLU A 174 -13.18 -3.34 16.67
N SER A 175 -12.47 -2.26 16.34
CA SER A 175 -11.89 -2.06 15.01
C SER A 175 -10.89 -3.15 14.64
N LYS A 176 -10.07 -3.62 15.56
CA LYS A 176 -9.16 -4.77 15.32
C LYS A 176 -9.93 -6.06 14.99
N GLY A 177 -11.05 -6.29 15.67
CA GLY A 177 -11.94 -7.42 15.36
C GLY A 177 -12.46 -7.33 13.91
N LEU A 178 -13.00 -6.19 13.53
CA LEU A 178 -13.51 -5.94 12.17
C LEU A 178 -12.40 -6.01 11.13
N ALA A 179 -11.21 -5.46 11.41
CA ALA A 179 -10.05 -5.55 10.52
C ALA A 179 -9.69 -7.01 10.21
N THR A 180 -9.67 -7.85 11.25
CA THR A 180 -9.39 -9.28 11.12
C THR A 180 -10.47 -10.00 10.31
N GLU A 181 -11.74 -9.68 10.52
CA GLU A 181 -12.87 -10.26 9.79
C GLU A 181 -12.79 -9.93 8.30
N TYR A 182 -12.70 -8.65 7.93
CA TYR A 182 -12.59 -8.23 6.54
C TYR A 182 -11.34 -8.78 5.85
N ALA A 183 -10.19 -8.79 6.54
CA ALA A 183 -8.96 -9.36 5.99
C ALA A 183 -9.13 -10.87 5.70
N LYS A 184 -9.75 -11.63 6.59
CA LYS A 184 -10.04 -13.06 6.38
C LYS A 184 -11.03 -13.30 5.25
N GLU A 185 -12.03 -12.44 5.05
CA GLU A 185 -12.92 -12.56 3.90
C GLU A 185 -12.17 -12.42 2.58
N VAL A 186 -11.22 -11.47 2.49
CA VAL A 186 -10.37 -11.31 1.29
C VAL A 186 -9.44 -12.52 1.12
N ILE A 187 -8.83 -13.02 2.19
CA ILE A 187 -7.97 -14.22 2.15
C ILE A 187 -8.77 -15.45 1.68
N ALA A 188 -10.01 -15.58 2.12
CA ALA A 188 -10.88 -16.70 1.72
C ALA A 188 -11.27 -16.66 0.23
N ALA A 189 -11.13 -15.55 -0.43
CA ALA A 189 -11.41 -15.37 -1.86
C ALA A 189 -10.32 -15.99 -2.77
N SER A 190 -9.86 -17.19 -2.42
CA SER A 190 -8.74 -17.89 -3.07
C SER A 190 -8.98 -18.26 -4.55
N LYS A 191 -10.22 -18.16 -5.02
CA LYS A 191 -10.55 -18.25 -6.45
C LYS A 191 -9.94 -17.09 -7.25
N TYR A 192 -9.83 -15.90 -6.64
CA TYR A 192 -9.40 -14.68 -7.32
C TYR A 192 -7.97 -14.28 -6.98
N PHE A 193 -7.53 -14.54 -5.75
CA PHE A 193 -6.23 -14.11 -5.26
C PHE A 193 -5.49 -15.29 -4.63
N ALA A 194 -4.21 -15.42 -4.96
CA ALA A 194 -3.39 -16.49 -4.40
C ALA A 194 -1.98 -15.98 -4.08
N LEU A 195 -1.46 -16.37 -2.92
CA LEU A 195 -0.06 -16.10 -2.59
C LEU A 195 0.86 -16.78 -3.60
N TYR A 196 1.78 -16.00 -4.12
CA TYR A 196 2.81 -16.48 -5.02
C TYR A 196 3.82 -17.34 -4.24
N LYS A 197 3.90 -18.62 -4.59
CA LYS A 197 4.62 -19.62 -3.77
C LYS A 197 5.90 -20.16 -4.41
N SER A 198 6.18 -19.82 -5.66
CA SER A 198 7.38 -20.33 -6.31
C SER A 198 7.92 -19.33 -7.29
N GLN A 199 9.25 -19.35 -7.39
CA GLN A 199 9.93 -18.72 -8.50
C GLN A 199 10.54 -19.80 -9.38
N THR A 200 10.04 -19.84 -10.61
CA THR A 200 10.79 -20.46 -11.70
C THR A 200 11.31 -19.34 -12.58
N ALA A 201 12.52 -19.47 -13.08
CA ALA A 201 13.18 -18.50 -13.96
C ALA A 201 12.37 -18.16 -15.24
N SER A 202 11.31 -18.91 -15.52
CA SER A 202 10.40 -18.69 -16.63
C SER A 202 9.23 -17.75 -16.30
N ASN A 203 8.94 -17.47 -15.02
CA ASN A 203 7.80 -16.66 -14.60
C ASN A 203 8.28 -15.34 -14.01
N TYR A 204 8.61 -14.41 -14.87
CA TYR A 204 8.91 -13.03 -14.52
C TYR A 204 7.67 -12.33 -14.01
N ASN A 205 7.41 -12.40 -12.72
CA ASN A 205 6.34 -11.68 -12.07
C ASN A 205 6.83 -10.98 -10.80
N SER A 206 7.74 -10.04 -10.99
CA SER A 206 8.35 -9.29 -9.87
C SER A 206 7.34 -8.50 -9.05
N ILE A 207 6.23 -8.10 -9.65
CA ILE A 207 5.11 -7.43 -8.96
C ILE A 207 4.10 -8.41 -8.35
N ARG A 208 4.22 -9.71 -8.62
CA ARG A 208 3.32 -10.78 -8.12
C ARG A 208 1.85 -10.50 -8.43
N TYR A 209 1.56 -10.35 -9.70
CA TYR A 209 0.24 -9.96 -10.21
C TYR A 209 -0.93 -10.82 -9.67
N ALA A 210 -0.72 -12.11 -9.44
CA ALA A 210 -1.73 -13.00 -8.85
C ALA A 210 -2.17 -12.61 -7.41
N GLU A 211 -1.41 -11.75 -6.75
CA GLU A 211 -1.71 -11.22 -5.43
C GLU A 211 -2.39 -9.86 -5.46
N GLN A 212 -2.53 -9.27 -6.66
CA GLN A 212 -3.10 -7.94 -6.81
C GLN A 212 -4.61 -7.96 -6.57
N ILE A 213 -5.05 -7.23 -5.55
CA ILE A 213 -6.47 -7.01 -5.25
C ILE A 213 -6.94 -5.75 -5.96
N PHE A 214 -6.10 -4.72 -5.95
CA PHE A 214 -6.32 -3.46 -6.63
C PHE A 214 -4.99 -2.88 -7.12
N GLY A 215 -4.98 -2.36 -8.32
CA GLY A 215 -3.82 -1.70 -8.90
C GLY A 215 -4.22 -0.74 -10.01
N ILE A 216 -3.23 -0.10 -10.59
CA ILE A 216 -3.38 0.76 -11.77
C ILE A 216 -2.41 0.33 -12.85
N THR A 217 -2.70 0.68 -14.10
CA THR A 217 -1.76 0.54 -15.21
C THR A 217 -1.13 1.89 -15.52
N VAL A 218 0.19 1.91 -15.66
CA VAL A 218 0.94 3.10 -16.04
C VAL A 218 1.76 2.75 -17.27
N ASN A 219 1.37 3.29 -18.42
CA ASN A 219 2.08 3.06 -19.67
C ASN A 219 3.56 3.42 -19.54
N GLU A 220 4.43 2.56 -20.04
CA GLU A 220 5.89 2.74 -20.01
C GLU A 220 6.49 2.93 -18.60
N PHE A 221 5.78 2.50 -17.54
CA PHE A 221 6.21 2.68 -16.16
C PHE A 221 7.62 2.16 -15.92
N SER A 222 7.94 0.98 -16.45
CA SER A 222 9.28 0.40 -16.39
C SER A 222 10.34 1.34 -16.99
N ASN A 223 10.08 1.93 -18.16
CA ASN A 223 11.00 2.85 -18.81
C ASN A 223 11.18 4.13 -18.01
N LEU A 224 10.09 4.66 -17.44
CA LEU A 224 10.13 5.87 -16.62
C LEU A 224 10.96 5.69 -15.34
N LEU A 225 10.79 4.55 -14.65
CA LEU A 225 11.50 4.28 -13.39
C LEU A 225 12.94 3.83 -13.62
N ILE A 226 13.16 2.88 -14.53
CA ILE A 226 14.49 2.31 -14.76
C ILE A 226 15.41 3.37 -15.34
N GLY A 227 15.02 4.01 -16.44
CA GLY A 227 15.86 5.00 -17.10
C GLY A 227 16.24 6.18 -16.23
N ASN A 228 15.41 6.53 -15.23
CA ASN A 228 15.68 7.69 -14.38
C ASN A 228 16.33 7.33 -13.03
N TYR A 229 16.01 6.16 -12.44
CA TYR A 229 16.34 5.90 -11.03
C TYR A 229 16.95 4.53 -10.71
N MET A 230 16.66 3.52 -11.51
CA MET A 230 17.00 2.11 -11.21
C MET A 230 17.94 1.50 -12.26
N ASP A 231 18.48 2.29 -13.18
CA ASP A 231 19.41 1.82 -14.20
C ASP A 231 20.85 1.88 -13.69
N MET A 232 21.52 0.73 -13.69
CA MET A 232 22.93 0.63 -13.34
C MET A 232 23.85 1.32 -14.35
N GLU A 233 23.43 1.37 -15.62
CA GLU A 233 24.16 2.03 -16.68
C GLU A 233 23.98 3.54 -16.68
N ASN A 234 23.04 4.06 -15.85
CA ASN A 234 22.85 5.50 -15.74
C ASN A 234 24.10 6.14 -15.15
N THR A 235 24.77 6.93 -15.96
CA THR A 235 26.01 7.65 -15.56
C THR A 235 25.76 8.75 -14.53
N ASN A 236 24.50 9.16 -14.33
CA ASN A 236 24.13 10.10 -13.28
C ASN A 236 23.98 9.42 -11.93
N THR A 237 25.10 9.17 -11.26
CA THR A 237 25.16 8.49 -9.95
C THR A 237 24.32 9.17 -8.86
N GLN A 238 23.96 10.45 -9.01
CA GLN A 238 23.13 11.19 -8.05
C GLN A 238 21.63 10.85 -8.13
N GLN A 239 21.20 10.11 -9.14
CA GLN A 239 19.80 9.72 -9.33
C GLN A 239 19.54 8.22 -9.14
N ARG A 240 20.57 7.45 -8.81
CA ARG A 240 20.42 6.00 -8.60
C ARG A 240 19.81 5.70 -7.24
N PHE A 241 18.80 4.86 -7.21
CA PHE A 241 18.28 4.21 -6.00
C PHE A 241 18.91 2.84 -5.85
N TYR A 242 19.78 2.70 -4.89
CA TYR A 242 20.38 1.42 -4.52
C TYR A 242 20.42 1.27 -3.00
N LEU A 243 20.50 0.05 -2.56
CA LEU A 243 20.69 -0.32 -1.17
C LEU A 243 22.15 -0.81 -1.02
N ASP A 244 22.78 -0.40 0.05
CA ASP A 244 24.08 -0.96 0.46
C ASP A 244 23.95 -2.47 0.73
N GLY A 245 24.96 -3.26 0.34
CA GLY A 245 24.91 -4.71 0.42
C GLY A 245 24.77 -5.26 1.84
N ASP A 246 25.32 -4.58 2.85
CA ASP A 246 25.20 -5.03 4.25
C ASP A 246 23.80 -4.70 4.80
N LYS A 247 23.24 -3.54 4.46
CA LYS A 247 21.83 -3.22 4.75
C LYS A 247 20.89 -4.21 4.05
N PHE A 248 21.17 -4.60 2.82
CA PHE A 248 20.40 -5.60 2.11
C PHE A 248 20.42 -6.96 2.83
N LYS A 249 21.60 -7.43 3.25
CA LYS A 249 21.74 -8.68 4.00
C LYS A 249 20.96 -8.62 5.32
N PHE A 250 21.03 -7.51 6.03
CA PHE A 250 20.28 -7.29 7.26
C PHE A 250 18.76 -7.28 7.01
N PHE A 251 18.29 -6.52 6.02
CA PHE A 251 16.84 -6.39 5.72
C PHE A 251 16.20 -7.73 5.34
N TYR A 252 16.94 -8.57 4.64
CA TYR A 252 16.48 -9.90 4.23
C TYR A 252 16.93 -11.02 5.16
N GLU A 253 17.58 -10.70 6.29
CA GLU A 253 18.03 -11.67 7.31
C GLU A 253 18.78 -12.85 6.66
N THR A 254 19.70 -12.54 5.71
CA THR A 254 20.32 -13.54 4.83
C THR A 254 21.23 -14.54 5.57
N ALA A 255 21.69 -14.22 6.77
CA ALA A 255 22.48 -15.11 7.63
C ALA A 255 21.61 -16.06 8.48
N ASP A 256 20.31 -15.76 8.58
CA ASP A 256 19.34 -16.42 9.46
C ASP A 256 18.14 -16.95 8.67
N ALA A 257 16.94 -16.71 9.17
CA ALA A 257 15.66 -17.15 8.60
C ALA A 257 15.48 -16.76 7.11
N GLY A 258 16.01 -15.63 6.70
CA GLY A 258 15.96 -15.15 5.32
C GLY A 258 16.92 -15.82 4.35
N ASN A 259 17.73 -16.79 4.80
CA ASN A 259 18.65 -17.48 3.90
C ASN A 259 17.95 -18.14 2.70
N THR A 260 16.77 -18.67 2.90
CA THR A 260 15.95 -19.31 1.86
C THR A 260 14.88 -18.40 1.27
N ASP A 261 14.75 -17.15 1.74
CA ASP A 261 13.77 -16.17 1.25
C ASP A 261 14.05 -15.78 -0.21
N TRP A 262 13.15 -16.19 -1.11
CA TRP A 262 13.35 -15.95 -2.52
C TRP A 262 13.05 -14.49 -2.96
N ARG A 263 12.48 -13.66 -2.09
CA ARG A 263 12.27 -12.21 -2.38
C ARG A 263 13.61 -11.48 -2.62
N LYS A 264 14.72 -12.01 -2.13
CA LYS A 264 16.06 -11.43 -2.30
C LYS A 264 16.78 -11.82 -3.59
N ASN A 265 16.15 -12.62 -4.44
CA ASN A 265 16.82 -13.17 -5.62
C ASN A 265 16.97 -12.17 -6.77
N THR A 266 17.63 -12.64 -7.85
CA THR A 266 17.99 -11.85 -9.02
C THR A 266 16.80 -11.31 -9.83
N GLU A 267 15.58 -11.79 -9.58
CA GLU A 267 14.37 -11.25 -10.23
C GLU A 267 13.89 -9.97 -9.55
N MET A 268 14.16 -9.86 -8.25
CA MET A 268 13.79 -8.70 -7.44
C MET A 268 14.94 -7.71 -7.30
N PHE A 269 16.18 -8.22 -7.28
CA PHE A 269 17.36 -7.40 -7.04
C PHE A 269 18.51 -7.78 -7.97
N GLU A 270 19.24 -6.78 -8.39
CA GLU A 270 20.51 -6.93 -9.07
C GLU A 270 21.64 -6.48 -8.15
N VAL A 271 22.60 -7.37 -7.96
CA VAL A 271 23.74 -7.15 -7.06
C VAL A 271 24.96 -6.80 -7.90
N VAL A 272 25.55 -5.66 -7.65
CA VAL A 272 26.77 -5.19 -8.32
C VAL A 272 27.90 -5.11 -7.31
N ASN A 273 28.87 -5.97 -7.48
CA ASN A 273 30.07 -5.98 -6.64
C ASN A 273 31.12 -5.00 -7.19
N GLY A 274 31.27 -3.85 -6.53
CA GLY A 274 32.35 -2.91 -6.78
C GLY A 274 33.63 -3.28 -6.01
N ALA A 275 34.70 -2.51 -6.23
CA ALA A 275 35.98 -2.76 -5.57
C ALA A 275 35.95 -2.50 -4.05
N SER A 276 35.08 -1.61 -3.59
CA SER A 276 34.99 -1.20 -2.19
C SER A 276 33.59 -1.32 -1.58
N GLN A 277 32.56 -1.55 -2.38
CA GLN A 277 31.17 -1.58 -1.95
C GLN A 277 30.34 -2.49 -2.84
N THR A 278 29.35 -3.16 -2.28
CA THR A 278 28.32 -3.89 -3.02
C THR A 278 27.07 -3.03 -3.06
N ASP A 279 26.59 -2.74 -4.26
CA ASP A 279 25.35 -2.01 -4.50
C ASP A 279 24.25 -2.98 -4.94
N VAL A 280 23.05 -2.82 -4.39
CA VAL A 280 21.89 -3.68 -4.68
C VAL A 280 20.77 -2.84 -5.24
N PHE A 281 20.40 -3.09 -6.49
CA PHE A 281 19.38 -2.35 -7.22
C PHE A 281 18.06 -3.11 -7.24
N CYS A 282 16.98 -2.43 -6.92
CA CYS A 282 15.64 -3.02 -6.99
C CYS A 282 15.18 -3.16 -8.45
N ARG A 283 14.75 -4.37 -8.81
CA ARG A 283 14.25 -4.72 -10.15
C ARG A 283 12.74 -4.94 -10.18
N LYS A 284 12.03 -4.71 -9.09
CA LYS A 284 10.61 -5.01 -8.94
C LYS A 284 9.76 -4.49 -10.10
N TYR A 285 10.06 -3.30 -10.58
CA TYR A 285 9.35 -2.66 -11.69
C TYR A 285 10.07 -2.78 -13.04
N ASN A 286 11.18 -3.54 -13.08
CA ASN A 286 11.81 -3.88 -14.34
C ASN A 286 11.02 -5.00 -15.01
N GLN A 287 10.12 -4.63 -15.89
CA GLN A 287 9.23 -5.54 -16.59
C GLN A 287 9.82 -6.07 -17.89
N LYS A 288 11.13 -5.88 -18.11
CA LYS A 288 11.83 -6.46 -19.25
C LYS A 288 12.22 -7.90 -18.92
N PRO A 289 11.86 -8.88 -19.75
CA PRO A 289 12.31 -10.26 -19.56
C PRO A 289 13.83 -10.34 -19.62
N LEU A 290 14.48 -11.07 -18.70
CA LEU A 290 15.95 -11.27 -18.67
C LEU A 290 16.50 -11.90 -19.97
N ASN A 291 15.69 -12.63 -20.72
CA ASN A 291 16.12 -13.41 -21.90
C ASN A 291 15.32 -13.10 -23.17
N GLY A 292 14.82 -11.88 -23.33
CA GLY A 292 14.09 -11.48 -24.55
C GLY A 292 12.74 -12.16 -24.77
N GLY A 293 12.15 -12.76 -23.71
CA GLY A 293 10.80 -13.35 -23.76
C GLY A 293 9.68 -12.29 -23.83
N TYR A 294 8.45 -12.76 -23.98
CA TYR A 294 7.27 -11.88 -24.04
C TYR A 294 7.01 -11.18 -22.71
N ALA A 295 6.44 -9.96 -22.79
CA ALA A 295 5.92 -9.28 -21.62
C ALA A 295 4.90 -10.21 -20.90
N TYR A 296 5.05 -10.33 -19.58
CA TYR A 296 4.14 -11.16 -18.79
C TYR A 296 2.81 -10.44 -18.52
N SER A 297 1.79 -11.22 -18.13
CA SER A 297 0.53 -10.67 -17.63
C SER A 297 0.82 -9.75 -16.44
N GLY A 298 0.26 -8.53 -16.48
CA GLY A 298 0.55 -7.49 -15.49
C GLY A 298 1.70 -6.55 -15.87
N ALA A 299 2.22 -6.59 -17.10
CA ALA A 299 3.11 -5.55 -17.60
C ALA A 299 2.45 -4.17 -17.43
N ASN A 300 3.23 -3.18 -16.96
CA ASN A 300 2.76 -1.85 -16.60
C ASN A 300 1.80 -1.76 -15.39
N ALA A 301 1.50 -2.87 -14.70
CA ALA A 301 0.72 -2.84 -13.49
C ALA A 301 1.53 -2.30 -12.30
N VAL A 302 0.87 -1.46 -11.51
CA VAL A 302 1.36 -0.95 -10.23
C VAL A 302 0.35 -1.36 -9.16
N PRO A 303 0.65 -2.41 -8.37
CA PRO A 303 -0.23 -2.86 -7.29
C PRO A 303 -0.34 -1.78 -6.21
N LEU A 304 -1.56 -1.51 -5.76
CA LEU A 304 -1.87 -0.59 -4.66
C LEU A 304 -2.35 -1.33 -3.40
N ILE A 305 -2.99 -2.48 -3.60
CA ILE A 305 -3.40 -3.39 -2.53
C ILE A 305 -3.06 -4.82 -2.97
N ARG A 306 -2.32 -5.55 -2.14
CA ARG A 306 -1.93 -6.95 -2.39
C ARG A 306 -2.32 -7.87 -1.26
N LEU A 307 -2.56 -9.13 -1.58
CA LEU A 307 -3.00 -10.17 -0.66
C LEU A 307 -2.11 -10.33 0.60
N PRO A 308 -0.77 -10.24 0.56
CA PRO A 308 0.05 -10.34 1.77
C PRO A 308 -0.32 -9.35 2.87
N GLU A 309 -0.81 -8.15 2.51
CA GLU A 309 -1.25 -7.17 3.50
C GLU A 309 -2.40 -7.69 4.35
N MET A 310 -3.31 -8.45 3.78
CA MET A 310 -4.44 -9.03 4.53
C MET A 310 -3.93 -10.00 5.61
N TYR A 311 -2.93 -10.81 5.30
CA TYR A 311 -2.28 -11.66 6.29
C TYR A 311 -1.56 -10.84 7.38
N TYR A 312 -0.91 -9.74 7.00
CA TYR A 312 -0.24 -8.86 7.96
C TYR A 312 -1.23 -8.12 8.85
N ILE A 313 -2.39 -7.71 8.32
CA ILE A 313 -3.48 -7.14 9.13
C ILE A 313 -4.02 -8.18 10.12
N VAL A 314 -4.23 -9.43 9.70
CA VAL A 314 -4.59 -10.51 10.64
C VAL A 314 -3.50 -10.68 11.69
N ALA A 315 -2.22 -10.72 11.31
CA ALA A 315 -1.12 -10.85 12.26
C ALA A 315 -1.09 -9.71 13.29
N GLU A 316 -1.34 -8.48 12.84
CA GLU A 316 -1.33 -7.29 13.70
C GLU A 316 -2.54 -7.23 14.64
N CYS A 317 -3.73 -7.56 14.12
CA CYS A 317 -4.99 -7.39 14.81
C CYS A 317 -5.48 -8.62 15.57
N ALA A 318 -4.86 -9.80 15.37
CA ALA A 318 -5.25 -11.05 16.01
C ALA A 318 -5.22 -10.94 17.53
N SER A 319 -6.24 -11.51 18.18
CA SER A 319 -6.39 -11.53 19.64
C SER A 319 -5.41 -12.46 20.34
N THR A 320 -4.81 -13.42 19.61
CA THR A 320 -3.85 -14.39 20.16
C THR A 320 -2.53 -14.37 19.41
N ALA A 321 -1.45 -14.66 20.13
CA ALA A 321 -0.11 -14.80 19.55
C ALA A 321 -0.05 -15.92 18.49
N SER A 322 -0.78 -17.01 18.69
CA SER A 322 -0.83 -18.13 17.73
C SER A 322 -1.43 -17.70 16.40
N GLU A 323 -2.61 -17.09 16.39
CA GLU A 323 -3.27 -16.63 15.17
C GLU A 323 -2.41 -15.60 14.42
N SER A 324 -1.77 -14.70 15.16
CA SER A 324 -0.84 -13.71 14.59
C SER A 324 0.36 -14.39 13.91
N ALA A 325 1.02 -15.31 14.62
CA ALA A 325 2.18 -16.03 14.10
C ALA A 325 1.80 -16.90 12.89
N ASP A 326 0.66 -17.59 12.93
CA ASP A 326 0.17 -18.42 11.83
C ASP A 326 -0.08 -17.60 10.56
N ALA A 327 -0.69 -16.42 10.69
CA ALA A 327 -0.92 -15.53 9.57
C ALA A 327 0.41 -15.04 8.96
N LEU A 328 1.36 -14.61 9.79
CA LEU A 328 2.66 -14.14 9.34
C LEU A 328 3.49 -15.27 8.70
N ASN A 329 3.53 -16.44 9.34
CA ASN A 329 4.24 -17.61 8.85
C ASN A 329 3.65 -18.12 7.51
N THR A 330 2.35 -17.98 7.28
CA THR A 330 1.73 -18.34 5.99
C THR A 330 2.39 -17.59 4.83
N VAL A 331 2.63 -16.29 4.98
CA VAL A 331 3.33 -15.52 3.95
C VAL A 331 4.82 -15.88 3.92
N ARG A 332 5.48 -16.00 5.05
CA ARG A 332 6.90 -16.35 5.16
C ARG A 332 7.21 -17.69 4.44
N PHE A 333 6.42 -18.71 4.68
CA PHE A 333 6.56 -20.01 4.01
C PHE A 333 6.28 -19.92 2.50
N ALA A 334 5.28 -19.13 2.10
CA ALA A 334 5.05 -18.84 0.69
C ALA A 334 6.23 -18.10 0.04
N ARG A 335 7.07 -17.42 0.80
CA ARG A 335 8.31 -16.76 0.35
C ARG A 335 9.56 -17.64 0.45
N GLY A 336 9.39 -18.92 0.81
CA GLY A 336 10.46 -19.90 0.86
C GLY A 336 11.26 -19.90 2.16
N ILE A 337 10.83 -19.17 3.18
CA ILE A 337 11.41 -19.29 4.52
C ILE A 337 11.09 -20.68 5.06
N SER A 338 12.10 -21.33 5.68
CA SER A 338 11.97 -22.68 6.19
C SER A 338 10.98 -22.78 7.34
N TYR A 339 10.26 -23.90 7.45
CA TYR A 339 9.43 -24.22 8.62
C TYR A 339 10.23 -24.29 9.93
N SER A 340 11.56 -24.56 9.86
CA SER A 340 12.43 -24.51 11.05
C SER A 340 12.62 -23.09 11.60
N ASP A 341 12.31 -22.09 10.79
CA ASP A 341 12.45 -20.66 11.10
C ASP A 341 11.09 -19.99 11.32
N GLU A 342 10.08 -20.77 11.74
CA GLU A 342 8.78 -20.24 12.09
C GLU A 342 8.84 -19.27 13.27
N ILE A 343 7.92 -18.33 13.29
CA ILE A 343 7.77 -17.38 14.40
C ILE A 343 7.32 -18.14 15.65
N ILE A 344 8.08 -18.00 16.72
CA ILE A 344 7.81 -18.62 18.02
C ILE A 344 6.92 -17.67 18.84
N THR A 345 5.83 -18.20 19.38
CA THR A 345 4.83 -17.42 20.13
C THR A 345 5.23 -17.08 21.57
N THR A 346 6.24 -17.76 22.13
CA THR A 346 6.73 -17.48 23.49
C THR A 346 7.33 -16.08 23.59
N GLY A 347 6.73 -15.24 24.43
CA GLY A 347 7.15 -13.83 24.59
C GLY A 347 6.92 -12.98 23.35
N TYR A 348 6.05 -13.41 22.42
CA TYR A 348 5.80 -12.72 21.16
C TYR A 348 5.14 -11.34 21.35
N ASP A 349 4.32 -11.21 22.40
CA ASP A 349 3.66 -9.95 22.77
C ASP A 349 4.45 -9.11 23.80
N ASP A 350 5.62 -9.60 24.22
CA ASP A 350 6.51 -8.85 25.10
C ASP A 350 7.29 -7.78 24.32
N LEU A 351 7.76 -6.76 25.02
CA LEU A 351 8.66 -5.74 24.44
C LEU A 351 9.93 -6.39 23.90
N ASP A 352 10.36 -5.96 22.73
CA ASP A 352 11.54 -6.49 22.03
C ASP A 352 12.83 -5.76 22.44
N THR A 353 13.15 -5.84 23.72
CA THR A 353 14.24 -5.06 24.35
C THR A 353 15.64 -5.38 23.82
N THR A 354 15.79 -6.49 23.09
CA THR A 354 17.08 -6.93 22.52
C THR A 354 17.19 -6.68 21.01
N SER A 355 16.13 -6.20 20.39
CA SER A 355 16.11 -5.94 18.96
C SER A 355 17.06 -4.84 18.50
N GLU A 356 17.51 -4.92 17.27
CA GLU A 356 18.16 -3.81 16.55
C GLU A 356 17.13 -2.85 15.93
N GLU A 357 15.85 -3.22 15.98
CA GLU A 357 14.71 -2.38 15.64
C GLU A 357 14.23 -1.57 16.87
N ASP A 358 13.04 -1.01 16.83
CA ASP A 358 12.54 -0.21 17.97
C ASP A 358 12.24 -1.10 19.19
N LYS A 359 12.97 -0.87 20.27
CA LYS A 359 12.82 -1.59 21.54
C LYS A 359 11.56 -1.24 22.32
N ASN A 360 10.84 -0.18 21.91
CA ASN A 360 9.55 0.19 22.47
C ASN A 360 8.38 -0.56 21.81
N GLN A 361 8.67 -1.34 20.77
CA GLN A 361 7.68 -2.21 20.13
C GLN A 361 7.73 -3.63 20.70
N THR A 362 6.64 -4.38 20.54
CA THR A 362 6.64 -5.81 20.86
C THR A 362 7.35 -6.61 19.77
N LYS A 363 7.77 -7.83 20.08
CA LYS A 363 8.34 -8.75 19.09
C LYS A 363 7.37 -8.97 17.94
N ARG A 364 6.06 -9.12 18.22
CA ARG A 364 5.02 -9.21 17.20
C ARG A 364 5.11 -8.09 16.18
N ILE A 365 5.11 -6.85 16.65
CA ILE A 365 5.11 -5.68 15.78
C ILE A 365 6.43 -5.55 15.02
N ASN A 366 7.57 -5.83 15.66
CA ASN A 366 8.86 -5.84 14.97
C ASN A 366 8.94 -6.93 13.89
N GLU A 367 8.44 -8.15 14.13
CA GLU A 367 8.42 -9.20 13.11
C GLU A 367 7.51 -8.85 11.92
N ILE A 368 6.35 -8.26 12.18
CA ILE A 368 5.47 -7.76 11.10
C ILE A 368 6.17 -6.63 10.33
N MET A 369 6.83 -5.70 11.01
CA MET A 369 7.59 -4.62 10.37
C MET A 369 8.69 -5.15 9.44
N LYS A 370 9.43 -6.17 9.87
CA LYS A 370 10.44 -6.82 9.03
C LYS A 370 9.83 -7.42 7.76
N GLU A 371 8.65 -8.03 7.88
CA GLU A 371 7.93 -8.57 6.72
C GLU A 371 7.40 -7.46 5.80
N TYR A 372 6.88 -6.35 6.33
CA TYR A 372 6.54 -5.17 5.52
C TYR A 372 7.75 -4.64 4.76
N ARG A 373 8.92 -4.55 5.40
CA ARG A 373 10.16 -4.07 4.77
C ARG A 373 10.59 -4.96 3.60
N LYS A 374 10.53 -6.28 3.77
CA LYS A 374 10.88 -7.25 2.72
C LYS A 374 9.84 -7.28 1.59
N GLU A 375 8.57 -7.28 1.93
CA GLU A 375 7.46 -7.47 0.99
C GLU A 375 7.17 -6.22 0.17
N TYR A 376 7.13 -5.06 0.84
CA TYR A 376 6.74 -3.78 0.24
C TYR A 376 7.93 -2.88 -0.09
N PHE A 377 9.12 -3.49 -0.29
CA PHE A 377 10.27 -2.74 -0.77
C PHE A 377 9.92 -2.00 -2.08
N ALA A 378 10.18 -0.69 -2.12
CA ALA A 378 9.83 0.23 -3.20
C ALA A 378 8.31 0.42 -3.47
N GLU A 379 7.42 0.05 -2.54
CA GLU A 379 5.97 0.30 -2.63
C GLU A 379 5.45 1.34 -1.62
N GLY A 380 6.31 1.89 -0.77
CA GLY A 380 5.98 2.98 0.19
C GLY A 380 5.20 2.55 1.44
N GLN A 381 4.72 1.31 1.55
CA GLN A 381 3.86 0.87 2.64
C GLN A 381 4.57 0.80 4.00
N LEU A 382 5.87 0.57 4.01
CA LEU A 382 6.67 0.54 5.24
C LEU A 382 6.58 1.86 6.03
N PHE A 383 6.63 3.02 5.36
CA PHE A 383 6.52 4.33 6.00
C PHE A 383 5.21 4.46 6.79
N TYR A 384 4.10 4.02 6.21
CA TYR A 384 2.79 4.08 6.84
C TYR A 384 2.68 3.14 8.03
N PHE A 385 3.31 1.96 7.96
CA PHE A 385 3.38 1.04 9.09
C PHE A 385 4.18 1.65 10.25
N LEU A 386 5.38 2.17 9.98
CA LEU A 386 6.22 2.82 11.00
C LEU A 386 5.50 3.99 11.67
N LYS A 387 4.80 4.82 10.89
CA LYS A 387 3.98 5.92 11.40
C LYS A 387 2.82 5.44 12.28
N ALA A 388 2.07 4.44 11.84
CA ALA A 388 0.92 3.91 12.57
C ALA A 388 1.31 3.38 13.96
N HIS A 389 2.52 2.79 14.07
CA HIS A 389 3.07 2.27 15.31
C HIS A 389 3.95 3.26 16.07
N ASN A 390 4.12 4.49 15.56
CA ASN A 390 4.96 5.53 16.16
C ASN A 390 6.37 5.04 16.49
N TYR A 391 7.05 4.43 15.51
CA TYR A 391 8.43 3.97 15.68
C TYR A 391 9.36 5.14 16.01
N SER A 392 10.15 5.02 17.06
CA SER A 392 11.15 5.99 17.43
C SER A 392 12.48 5.80 16.71
N THR A 393 12.72 4.58 16.23
CA THR A 393 13.90 4.22 15.44
C THR A 393 13.63 2.93 14.65
N TYR A 394 14.47 2.59 13.71
CA TYR A 394 14.53 1.30 13.04
C TYR A 394 15.90 1.12 12.39
N HIS A 395 16.32 -0.10 12.17
CA HIS A 395 17.62 -0.35 11.55
C HIS A 395 17.71 0.27 10.15
N GLY A 396 18.75 1.06 9.94
CA GLY A 396 18.96 1.81 8.69
C GLY A 396 18.24 3.17 8.63
N CYS A 397 17.57 3.58 9.70
CA CYS A 397 17.06 4.95 9.84
C CYS A 397 18.20 5.96 9.71
N GLY A 398 18.04 6.98 8.87
CA GLY A 398 19.05 8.00 8.64
C GLY A 398 19.12 9.07 9.72
N ILE A 399 18.25 9.01 10.74
CA ILE A 399 18.15 9.94 11.86
C ILE A 399 18.19 9.18 13.18
N GLU A 400 18.67 9.84 14.24
CA GLU A 400 18.85 9.22 15.56
C GLU A 400 17.52 8.84 16.21
N THR A 401 16.53 9.73 16.11
CA THR A 401 15.20 9.51 16.70
C THR A 401 14.11 10.10 15.81
N MET A 402 13.16 9.27 15.41
CA MET A 402 11.95 9.71 14.71
C MET A 402 11.02 10.45 15.67
N THR A 403 10.47 11.54 15.21
CA THR A 403 9.46 12.33 15.91
C THR A 403 8.24 12.51 15.04
N GLU A 404 7.16 13.03 15.59
CA GLU A 404 5.93 13.28 14.82
C GLU A 404 6.17 14.16 13.58
N ALA A 405 7.06 15.14 13.68
CA ALA A 405 7.43 16.00 12.54
C ALA A 405 8.05 15.22 11.37
N HIS A 406 8.67 14.08 11.63
CA HIS A 406 9.20 13.20 10.59
C HIS A 406 8.11 12.33 9.94
N TYR A 407 6.99 12.12 10.64
CA TYR A 407 5.86 11.32 10.17
C TYR A 407 4.74 12.15 9.53
N GLN A 408 4.67 13.45 9.80
CA GLN A 408 3.60 14.31 9.32
C GLN A 408 4.12 15.32 8.30
N MET A 409 3.68 15.20 7.05
CA MET A 409 3.87 16.24 6.07
C MET A 409 2.95 17.42 6.40
N THR A 410 3.49 18.64 6.41
CA THR A 410 2.67 19.84 6.62
C THR A 410 1.70 20.07 5.46
N LEU A 411 0.52 20.58 5.75
CA LEU A 411 -0.42 21.00 4.70
C LEU A 411 0.20 22.13 3.85
N PRO A 412 -0.16 22.23 2.56
CA PRO A 412 0.21 23.37 1.74
C PRO A 412 -0.29 24.69 2.34
N ASP A 413 0.47 25.78 2.15
CA ASP A 413 0.09 27.11 2.65
C ASP A 413 -1.26 27.58 2.13
N ASP A 414 -1.65 27.16 0.94
CA ASP A 414 -2.96 27.46 0.33
C ASP A 414 -4.15 26.99 1.19
N GLU A 415 -3.99 25.90 1.96
CA GLU A 415 -5.04 25.45 2.90
C GLU A 415 -5.26 26.41 4.05
N TYR A 416 -4.23 27.15 4.45
CA TYR A 416 -4.35 28.18 5.49
C TYR A 416 -4.81 29.52 4.92
N ILE A 417 -4.41 29.87 3.69
CA ILE A 417 -4.74 31.14 3.06
C ILE A 417 -6.19 31.14 2.54
N PHE A 418 -6.59 30.07 1.87
CA PHE A 418 -7.88 29.99 1.17
C PHE A 418 -8.87 29.00 1.82
N GLY A 419 -8.40 28.08 2.63
CA GLY A 419 -9.21 27.05 3.27
C GLY A 419 -9.92 27.49 4.55
N ASN A 420 -9.79 28.76 5.00
CA ASN A 420 -10.29 29.25 6.28
C ASN A 420 -9.78 28.46 7.51
N ASN A 421 -8.61 27.87 7.39
CA ASN A 421 -7.97 27.09 8.44
C ASN A 421 -6.93 27.94 9.18
N SER A 422 -6.88 27.88 10.50
CA SER A 422 -5.76 28.46 11.27
C SER A 422 -4.55 27.53 11.26
N LYS A 423 -3.36 28.11 11.08
CA LYS A 423 -2.09 27.38 11.26
C LYS A 423 -1.97 26.80 12.66
#